data_1ce6de7b92d691023f8331abec5f969f
#
_entry.id   1ce6de7b92d691023f8331abec5f969f
#
_cell.length_a   1.000
_cell.length_b   1.000
_cell.length_c   1.000
_cell.angle_alpha   90.00
_cell.angle_beta   90.00
_cell.angle_gamma   90.00
#
_symmetry.space_group_name_H-M   'P 1'
#
loop_
_entity.id
_entity.type
_entity.pdbx_description
1 polymer ?
#
loop_
_entity_poly.entity_id
_entity_poly.type
_entity_poly.pdbx_seq_one_letter_code
_entity_poly.pdbx_strand_id
1 'polypeptide(L)'
;MLRELITSDVIRIHSDATXWKDAISKSCEALIENGAIEPSYVEAIYRSHEELGPYYVVGPGMAMPHARPEDGVNRLSLAITVIQNGVNFNSEENDPVKMLVTLAATDSNSHVDAISKLAELFMNEEHVEAICNAQSKEDVLAIIDKY
;
A
#
# COMPACT_ATOMS: atom_id res chain seq x y z
N MET A 1 -9.44 -13.27 -6.18
CA MET A 1 -8.10 -13.49 -5.66
C MET A 1 -7.26 -12.22 -5.85
N LEU A 2 -6.37 -11.97 -4.91
CA LEU A 2 -5.57 -10.76 -4.98
C LEU A 2 -4.70 -10.67 -6.24
N ARG A 3 -4.28 -11.82 -6.81
CA ARG A 3 -3.50 -11.80 -8.03
C ARG A 3 -4.20 -11.14 -9.21
N GLU A 4 -5.53 -11.05 -9.15
CA GLU A 4 -6.26 -10.34 -10.19
C GLU A 4 -5.94 -8.84 -10.20
N LEU A 5 -5.60 -8.30 -9.05
CA LEU A 5 -5.26 -6.88 -8.92
C LEU A 5 -3.77 -6.63 -8.70
N ILE A 6 -3.04 -7.61 -8.20
CA ILE A 6 -1.63 -7.44 -7.87
C ILE A 6 -0.78 -8.33 -8.76
N THR A 7 -0.15 -7.71 -9.74
CA THR A 7 0.79 -8.37 -10.64
C THR A 7 2.18 -7.77 -10.38
N SER A 8 3.20 -8.33 -11.01
CA SER A 8 4.57 -7.88 -10.71
C SER A 8 4.80 -6.40 -11.01
N ASP A 9 4.07 -5.85 -11.98
CA ASP A 9 4.28 -4.45 -12.36
C ASP A 9 3.78 -3.45 -11.30
N VAL A 10 2.97 -3.89 -10.34
CA VAL A 10 2.54 -3.01 -9.25
C VAL A 10 3.22 -3.34 -7.92
N ILE A 11 4.31 -4.10 -7.98
CA ILE A 11 5.12 -4.41 -6.80
C ILE A 11 6.44 -3.65 -6.94
N ARG A 12 6.82 -2.93 -5.90
CA ARG A 12 8.09 -2.19 -5.87
C ARG A 12 8.80 -2.48 -4.56
N ILE A 13 10.13 -2.63 -4.64
CA ILE A 13 10.94 -2.88 -3.46
C ILE A 13 12.03 -1.82 -3.44
N HIS A 14 12.09 -1.07 -2.34
CA HIS A 14 13.08 -0.02 -2.13
C HIS A 14 13.83 -0.30 -0.84
N SER A 15 15.09 0.09 -0.79
CA SER A 15 15.85 -0.01 0.47
C SER A 15 15.35 1.00 1.49
N ASP A 16 15.13 2.24 1.05
CA ASP A 16 14.86 3.36 1.95
C ASP A 16 13.87 4.33 1.36
N ALA A 17 13.28 5.16 2.25
CA ALA A 17 12.52 6.33 1.85
C ALA A 17 12.88 7.44 2.84
N THR A 18 12.88 8.68 2.38
CA THR A 18 13.36 9.80 3.20
C THR A 18 12.38 10.22 4.28
N UNK A 19 11.19 10.02 3.99
CA UNK A 19 10.21 10.43 4.90
C UNK A 19 9.02 9.73 4.51
N TRP A 20 7.95 10.09 5.29
CA TRP A 20 6.70 9.41 4.95
C TRP A 20 6.12 9.89 3.62
N LYS A 21 6.29 11.17 3.29
CA LYS A 21 5.80 11.64 1.99
C LYS A 21 6.48 10.91 0.83
N ASP A 22 7.79 10.71 0.96
CA ASP A 22 8.53 9.99 -0.07
C ASP A 22 8.04 8.54 -0.16
N ALA A 23 7.76 7.91 0.98
CA ALA A 23 7.25 6.54 0.98
C ALA A 23 5.88 6.47 0.30
N ILE A 24 5.01 7.44 0.57
CA ILE A 24 3.70 7.49 -0.09
C ILE A 24 3.87 7.69 -1.60
N SER A 25 4.76 8.60 -1.99
CA SER A 25 5.02 8.82 -3.42
C SER A 25 5.47 7.53 -4.09
N LYS A 26 6.42 6.83 -3.46
CA LYS A 26 6.90 5.55 -4.00
C LYS A 26 5.79 4.52 -4.08
N SER A 27 4.90 4.51 -3.09
CA SER A 27 3.83 3.52 -3.05
C SER A 27 2.76 3.76 -4.11
N CYS A 28 2.75 4.94 -4.71
CA CYS A 28 1.78 5.29 -5.73
C CYS A 28 2.37 5.27 -7.14
N GLU A 29 3.69 5.16 -7.29
CA GLU A 29 4.34 5.29 -8.59
C GLU A 29 3.79 4.36 -9.65
N ALA A 30 3.64 3.07 -9.30
CA ALA A 30 3.20 2.09 -10.28
C ALA A 30 1.79 2.40 -10.78
N LEU A 31 0.93 2.86 -9.87
CA LEU A 31 -0.47 3.15 -10.23
C LEU A 31 -0.59 4.43 -11.05
N ILE A 32 0.31 5.38 -10.84
CA ILE A 32 0.35 6.57 -11.70
C ILE A 32 0.84 6.17 -13.08
N GLU A 33 1.89 5.37 -13.14
CA GLU A 33 2.49 4.94 -14.41
C GLU A 33 1.50 4.16 -15.27
N ASN A 34 0.68 3.31 -14.64
CA ASN A 34 -0.27 2.51 -15.39
C ASN A 34 -1.64 3.18 -15.58
N GLY A 35 -1.77 4.42 -15.10
CA GLY A 35 -2.98 5.19 -15.33
C GLY A 35 -4.13 4.91 -14.37
N ALA A 36 -3.91 4.08 -13.35
CA ALA A 36 -4.97 3.74 -12.42
C ALA A 36 -5.36 4.90 -11.52
N ILE A 37 -4.39 5.76 -11.18
CA ILE A 37 -4.67 6.95 -10.38
C ILE A 37 -4.01 8.17 -11.00
N GLU A 38 -4.49 9.34 -10.60
CA GLU A 38 -3.92 10.63 -10.99
C GLU A 38 -2.94 11.10 -9.92
N PRO A 39 -1.98 11.98 -10.27
CA PRO A 39 -1.11 12.55 -9.24
C PRO A 39 -1.85 13.23 -8.10
N SER A 40 -3.07 13.74 -8.36
CA SER A 40 -3.88 14.36 -7.32
C SER A 40 -4.21 13.40 -6.17
N TYR A 41 -4.20 12.09 -6.45
CA TYR A 41 -4.48 11.10 -5.43
C TYR A 41 -3.38 11.12 -4.35
N VAL A 42 -2.14 11.26 -4.79
CA VAL A 42 -1.00 11.35 -3.85
C VAL A 42 -1.14 12.60 -2.99
N GLU A 43 -1.48 13.73 -3.60
CA GLU A 43 -1.64 14.97 -2.86
C GLU A 43 -2.76 14.86 -1.83
N ALA A 44 -3.83 14.14 -2.19
CA ALA A 44 -4.94 13.93 -1.25
C ALA A 44 -4.50 13.12 -0.04
N ILE A 45 -3.67 12.10 -0.25
CA ILE A 45 -3.16 11.31 0.87
C ILE A 45 -2.28 12.18 1.77
N TYR A 46 -1.42 13.01 1.19
CA TYR A 46 -0.59 13.93 1.97
C TYR A 46 -1.46 14.84 2.84
N ARG A 47 -2.49 15.44 2.24
CA ARG A 47 -3.36 16.37 2.98
C ARG A 47 -4.06 15.67 4.13
N SER A 48 -4.59 14.47 3.85
CA SER A 48 -5.32 13.74 4.89
C SER A 48 -4.41 13.38 6.06
N HIS A 49 -3.19 12.98 5.77
CA HIS A 49 -2.23 12.67 6.82
C HIS A 49 -1.92 13.91 7.66
N GLU A 50 -1.73 15.05 6.99
CA GLU A 50 -1.41 16.28 7.70
C GLU A 50 -2.56 16.73 8.58
N GLU A 51 -3.79 16.49 8.15
CA GLU A 51 -4.98 16.91 8.90
C GLU A 51 -5.39 15.92 9.99
N LEU A 52 -5.29 14.63 9.69
CA LEU A 52 -5.84 13.58 10.55
C LEU A 52 -4.79 12.72 11.22
N GLY A 53 -3.53 12.86 10.82
CA GLY A 53 -2.49 11.96 11.27
C GLY A 53 -2.42 10.72 10.39
N PRO A 54 -1.62 9.73 10.79
CA PRO A 54 -1.37 8.55 9.95
C PRO A 54 -2.52 7.52 10.02
N TYR A 55 -3.69 7.93 9.59
CA TYR A 55 -4.92 7.13 9.70
C TYR A 55 -4.83 5.78 8.98
N TYR A 56 -3.97 5.70 7.97
CA TYR A 56 -3.88 4.51 7.14
C TYR A 56 -2.80 3.53 7.62
N VAL A 57 -2.11 3.84 8.70
CA VAL A 57 -1.17 2.87 9.29
C VAL A 57 -2.02 1.92 10.13
N VAL A 58 -2.12 0.67 9.67
CA VAL A 58 -3.16 -0.22 10.17
C VAL A 58 -2.66 -1.28 11.15
N GLY A 59 -1.36 -1.38 11.32
CA GLY A 59 -0.78 -2.33 12.27
C GLY A 59 0.73 -2.22 12.25
N PRO A 60 1.40 -2.99 13.09
CA PRO A 60 2.87 -2.90 13.18
C PRO A 60 3.51 -3.13 11.82
N GLY A 61 4.24 -2.12 11.36
CA GLY A 61 5.02 -2.22 10.14
C GLY A 61 4.25 -2.12 8.84
N MET A 62 2.92 -1.87 8.89
CA MET A 62 2.14 -1.89 7.67
C MET A 62 1.17 -0.74 7.54
N ALA A 63 0.99 -0.28 6.32
CA ALA A 63 0.09 0.81 6.00
C ALA A 63 -0.72 0.48 4.75
N MET A 64 -1.92 1.05 4.67
CA MET A 64 -2.77 0.91 3.50
C MET A 64 -3.16 2.31 3.03
N PRO A 65 -2.24 2.98 2.31
CA PRO A 65 -2.54 4.34 1.84
C PRO A 65 -3.77 4.37 0.94
N HIS A 66 -4.64 5.35 1.18
CA HIS A 66 -5.83 5.51 0.35
C HIS A 66 -6.42 6.90 0.57
N ALA A 67 -7.19 7.33 -0.39
CA ALA A 67 -7.94 8.57 -0.32
C ALA A 67 -9.32 8.26 -0.93
N ARG A 68 -10.07 9.29 -1.26
CA ARG A 68 -11.44 9.08 -1.74
C ARG A 68 -11.45 8.85 -3.25
N PRO A 69 -12.48 8.17 -3.78
CA PRO A 69 -12.55 7.95 -5.24
C PRO A 69 -12.42 9.23 -6.05
N GLU A 70 -13.08 10.31 -5.60
CA GLU A 70 -13.05 11.57 -6.34
C GLU A 70 -11.71 12.29 -6.27
N ASP A 71 -10.79 11.79 -5.46
CA ASP A 71 -9.46 12.41 -5.35
C ASP A 71 -8.53 12.00 -6.49
N GLY A 72 -8.97 11.13 -7.39
CA GLY A 72 -8.17 10.83 -8.54
C GLY A 72 -8.05 9.35 -8.91
N VAL A 73 -9.11 8.57 -8.66
CA VAL A 73 -9.10 7.15 -9.01
C VAL A 73 -9.73 6.96 -10.38
N ASN A 74 -9.02 6.27 -11.27
CA ASN A 74 -9.53 5.94 -12.61
C ASN A 74 -10.07 4.52 -12.68
N ARG A 75 -9.52 3.61 -11.88
CA ARG A 75 -10.04 2.24 -11.81
C ARG A 75 -9.60 1.58 -10.52
N LEU A 76 -10.34 0.58 -10.10
CA LEU A 76 -10.00 -0.20 -8.90
C LEU A 76 -8.60 -0.80 -9.07
N SER A 77 -7.73 -0.57 -8.11
CA SER A 77 -6.35 -1.03 -8.22
C SER A 77 -5.68 -1.16 -6.87
N LEU A 78 -4.64 -1.99 -6.84
CA LEU A 78 -3.80 -2.20 -5.67
C LEU A 78 -2.34 -2.16 -6.10
N ALA A 79 -1.48 -1.74 -5.18
CA ALA A 79 -0.03 -1.83 -5.38
C ALA A 79 0.61 -2.18 -4.04
N ILE A 80 1.72 -2.92 -4.08
CA ILE A 80 2.47 -3.24 -2.87
C ILE A 80 3.87 -2.65 -3.00
N THR A 81 4.28 -1.92 -1.97
CA THR A 81 5.61 -1.33 -1.91
C THR A 81 6.27 -1.77 -0.60
N VAL A 82 7.48 -2.27 -0.72
CA VAL A 82 8.29 -2.66 0.44
C VAL A 82 9.40 -1.63 0.59
N ILE A 83 9.55 -1.11 1.81
CA ILE A 83 10.68 -0.24 2.18
C ILE A 83 11.48 -1.05 3.18
N GLN A 84 12.55 -1.64 2.71
CA GLN A 84 13.27 -2.66 3.49
C GLN A 84 13.74 -2.18 4.84
N ASN A 85 14.24 -0.96 4.92
CA ASN A 85 14.74 -0.43 6.18
C ASN A 85 13.68 0.32 6.97
N GLY A 86 12.46 0.39 6.44
CA GLY A 86 11.34 1.01 7.15
C GLY A 86 11.38 2.52 7.12
N VAL A 87 10.25 3.11 7.44
CA VAL A 87 10.11 4.56 7.49
C VAL A 87 9.07 4.91 8.56
N ASN A 88 9.29 6.01 9.27
CA ASN A 88 8.37 6.44 10.33
C ASN A 88 7.26 7.29 9.74
N PHE A 89 6.04 7.01 10.19
CA PHE A 89 4.83 7.69 9.75
C PHE A 89 4.15 8.47 10.87
N ASN A 90 4.89 8.78 11.93
CA ASN A 90 4.33 9.43 13.12
C ASN A 90 3.30 8.54 13.81
N SER A 91 3.50 7.24 13.71
CA SER A 91 2.64 6.25 14.34
C SER A 91 3.49 5.45 15.31
N GLU A 92 3.64 5.95 16.54
CA GLU A 92 4.61 5.39 17.49
C GLU A 92 4.45 3.90 17.69
N GLU A 93 3.20 3.44 17.81
CA GLU A 93 2.95 2.03 18.08
C GLU A 93 3.33 1.13 16.90
N ASN A 94 3.22 1.65 15.69
CA ASN A 94 3.34 0.83 14.49
C ASN A 94 4.60 1.08 13.68
N ASP A 95 5.29 2.20 13.94
CA ASP A 95 6.52 2.52 13.21
C ASP A 95 7.64 1.54 13.59
N PRO A 96 8.57 1.29 12.70
CA PRO A 96 8.63 1.77 11.33
C PRO A 96 7.77 0.93 10.38
N VAL A 97 7.26 1.58 9.33
CA VAL A 97 6.46 0.90 8.32
C VAL A 97 7.37 0.35 7.24
N LYS A 98 7.18 -0.91 6.88
CA LYS A 98 7.97 -1.56 5.84
C LYS A 98 7.14 -2.04 4.66
N MET A 99 5.82 -2.20 4.86
CA MET A 99 4.93 -2.64 3.79
C MET A 99 3.82 -1.64 3.60
N LEU A 100 3.66 -1.14 2.37
CA LEU A 100 2.56 -0.25 2.03
C LEU A 100 1.72 -0.93 0.94
N VAL A 101 0.43 -1.10 1.22
CA VAL A 101 -0.51 -1.63 0.22
C VAL A 101 -1.42 -0.47 -0.16
N THR A 102 -1.18 0.10 -1.33
CA THR A 102 -1.97 1.24 -1.79
C THR A 102 -3.26 0.75 -2.39
N LEU A 103 -4.36 1.31 -1.93
CA LEU A 103 -5.69 0.97 -2.44
C LEU A 103 -6.27 2.17 -3.15
N ALA A 104 -6.79 1.95 -4.35
CA ALA A 104 -7.54 2.96 -5.08
C ALA A 104 -8.84 2.32 -5.55
N ALA A 105 -9.95 2.81 -5.02
CA ALA A 105 -11.27 2.26 -5.32
C ALA A 105 -12.15 3.31 -5.97
N THR A 106 -12.98 2.88 -6.92
CA THR A 106 -13.87 3.80 -7.63
C THR A 106 -15.16 4.07 -6.88
N ASP A 107 -15.51 3.17 -5.94
CA ASP A 107 -16.70 3.36 -5.12
C ASP A 107 -16.56 2.50 -3.86
N SER A 108 -17.57 2.49 -3.01
CA SER A 108 -17.50 1.79 -1.73
C SER A 108 -17.84 0.29 -1.82
N ASN A 109 -18.26 -0.19 -2.99
CA ASN A 109 -18.71 -1.58 -3.14
C ASN A 109 -17.78 -2.47 -3.95
N SER A 110 -17.11 -1.89 -4.95
CA SER A 110 -16.33 -2.68 -5.89
C SER A 110 -15.09 -3.32 -5.26
N HIS A 111 -14.66 -2.85 -4.09
CA HIS A 111 -13.44 -3.32 -3.46
C HIS A 111 -13.66 -4.24 -2.26
N VAL A 112 -14.92 -4.62 -1.98
CA VAL A 112 -15.22 -5.39 -0.76
C VAL A 112 -14.44 -6.69 -0.71
N ASP A 113 -14.40 -7.41 -1.83
CA ASP A 113 -13.70 -8.70 -1.88
C ASP A 113 -12.19 -8.50 -1.66
N ALA A 114 -11.62 -7.48 -2.31
CA ALA A 114 -10.19 -7.20 -2.16
C ALA A 114 -9.86 -6.82 -0.71
N ILE A 115 -10.67 -5.99 -0.10
CA ILE A 115 -10.44 -5.57 1.28
C ILE A 115 -10.52 -6.78 2.22
N SER A 116 -11.48 -7.67 1.97
CA SER A 116 -11.62 -8.88 2.78
C SER A 116 -10.36 -9.74 2.71
N LYS A 117 -9.82 -9.93 1.51
CA LYS A 117 -8.59 -10.71 1.35
C LYS A 117 -7.39 -10.02 1.97
N LEU A 118 -7.31 -8.70 1.83
CA LEU A 118 -6.23 -7.94 2.46
C LEU A 118 -6.30 -8.05 3.98
N ALA A 119 -7.51 -8.04 4.54
CA ALA A 119 -7.66 -8.20 5.98
C ALA A 119 -7.13 -9.56 6.44
N GLU A 120 -7.41 -10.62 5.67
CA GLU A 120 -6.86 -11.93 5.99
C GLU A 120 -5.34 -11.91 5.99
N LEU A 121 -4.76 -11.28 4.98
CA LEU A 121 -3.31 -11.16 4.89
C LEU A 121 -2.75 -10.40 6.09
N PHE A 122 -3.35 -9.25 6.40
CA PHE A 122 -2.82 -8.39 7.47
C PHE A 122 -2.88 -9.07 8.84
N MET A 123 -3.79 -10.02 9.02
CA MET A 123 -3.89 -10.74 10.28
C MET A 123 -2.91 -11.90 10.39
N ASN A 124 -2.22 -12.22 9.31
CA ASN A 124 -1.23 -13.30 9.32
C ASN A 124 0.16 -12.69 9.49
N GLU A 125 0.64 -12.66 10.73
CA GLU A 125 1.92 -12.03 11.05
C GLU A 125 3.08 -12.62 10.27
N GLU A 126 3.05 -13.92 10.06
CA GLU A 126 4.12 -14.60 9.34
C GLU A 126 4.18 -14.14 7.89
N HIS A 127 3.02 -14.00 7.25
CA HIS A 127 2.95 -13.54 5.86
C HIS A 127 3.34 -12.06 5.74
N VAL A 128 2.88 -11.24 6.67
CA VAL A 128 3.26 -9.82 6.66
C VAL A 128 4.77 -9.69 6.80
N GLU A 129 5.35 -10.45 7.72
CA GLU A 129 6.79 -10.39 7.93
C GLU A 129 7.55 -10.86 6.69
N ALA A 130 7.04 -11.90 6.02
CA ALA A 130 7.67 -12.39 4.80
C ALA A 130 7.69 -11.31 3.71
N ILE A 131 6.60 -10.56 3.58
CA ILE A 131 6.55 -9.48 2.59
C ILE A 131 7.50 -8.35 3.01
N CYS A 132 7.51 -7.98 4.28
CA CYS A 132 8.39 -6.92 4.77
C CYS A 132 9.86 -7.25 4.54
N ASN A 133 10.20 -8.53 4.54
CA ASN A 133 11.58 -8.99 4.34
C ASN A 133 11.87 -9.43 2.91
N ALA A 134 10.94 -9.21 1.98
CA ALA A 134 11.10 -9.66 0.60
C ALA A 134 12.31 -8.99 -0.05
N GLN A 135 13.04 -9.78 -0.82
CA GLN A 135 14.18 -9.29 -1.59
C GLN A 135 13.85 -9.17 -3.07
N SER A 136 12.71 -9.70 -3.49
CA SER A 136 12.32 -9.72 -4.89
C SER A 136 10.81 -9.65 -5.00
N LYS A 137 10.33 -9.25 -6.19
CA LYS A 137 8.90 -9.28 -6.48
C LYS A 137 8.33 -10.68 -6.36
N GLU A 138 9.12 -11.69 -6.73
CA GLU A 138 8.68 -13.09 -6.65
C GLU A 138 8.41 -13.50 -5.20
N ASP A 139 9.21 -13.00 -4.26
CA ASP A 139 8.96 -13.28 -2.85
C ASP A 139 7.61 -12.75 -2.42
N VAL A 140 7.26 -11.54 -2.88
CA VAL A 140 5.96 -10.93 -2.56
C VAL A 140 4.83 -11.73 -3.19
N LEU A 141 4.98 -12.05 -4.48
CA LEU A 141 3.93 -12.78 -5.21
C LEU A 141 3.67 -14.16 -4.60
N ALA A 142 4.70 -14.81 -4.07
CA ALA A 142 4.51 -16.12 -3.45
C ALA A 142 3.53 -16.04 -2.28
N ILE A 143 3.57 -14.93 -1.53
CA ILE A 143 2.61 -14.73 -0.44
C ILE A 143 1.23 -14.34 -1.00
N ILE A 144 1.20 -13.43 -1.97
CA ILE A 144 -0.06 -12.95 -2.55
C ILE A 144 -0.84 -14.10 -3.18
N ASP A 145 -0.14 -15.08 -3.74
CA ASP A 145 -0.80 -16.24 -4.36
C ASP A 145 -1.64 -17.04 -3.37
N LYS A 146 -1.43 -16.86 -2.08
CA LYS A 146 -2.21 -17.56 -1.06
C LYS A 146 -3.55 -16.90 -0.77
N TYR A 147 -3.82 -15.79 -1.39
CA TYR A 147 -5.03 -14.99 -1.14
C TYR A 147 -5.83 -14.69 -2.44
#